data_50be8b6af35192f716b196ed83ad7d23
#
_entry.id   50be8b6af35192f716b196ed83ad7d23
#
_cell.length_a   1.000
_cell.length_b   1.000
_cell.length_c   1.000
_cell.angle_alpha   90.00
_cell.angle_beta   90.00
_cell.angle_gamma   90.00
#
_symmetry.space_group_name_H-M   'P 1'
#
loop_
_entity.id
_entity.type
_entity.pdbx_description
1 polymer ?
#
loop_
_entity_poly.entity_id
_entity_poly.type
_entity_poly.pdbx_seq_one_letter_code
_entity_poly.pdbx_strand_id
1 'polypeptide(L)'
;RDTDRSRGLGDVYKRQGCAIGEEWMENGEDVLVIYDDLSKHAMAYRTLSLLLKRAPGREAYPGDVFYLHSRLLERAARLSDKLGGGSLTALPIIETQAGDVSAYIPTNVISITDGQIYLETEMFNAGFRPAINAGLSVSRVGGAAQIKAMKKIAAPIRTELAQYRELAAFAQFGSELDADTSEKLAQGERLKEILKQPQYQPMPVAKQIVIIYAAVKKYLMDIPVEEILHFQDALLELIDTRYPEITGKITETQVIDEETEQKLIAAIQETKKEYLA
;
A
#
# COMPACT_ATOMS: atom_id res chain seq x y z
N ARG A 1 16.05 23.99 -1.78
CA ARG A 1 17.38 24.07 -2.47
C ARG A 1 18.54 23.98 -1.46
N ASP A 2 18.47 22.99 -0.58
CA ASP A 2 19.55 22.72 0.39
C ASP A 2 20.36 21.49 0.03
N THR A 3 20.54 21.24 -1.26
CA THR A 3 21.09 19.99 -1.76
C THR A 3 22.59 19.82 -1.49
N ASP A 4 23.36 20.86 -1.34
CA ASP A 4 24.83 20.73 -1.18
C ASP A 4 25.34 20.85 0.26
N ARG A 5 24.61 21.50 1.15
CA ARG A 5 24.97 21.60 2.57
C ARG A 5 24.56 20.40 3.43
N SER A 6 23.57 19.61 2.98
CA SER A 6 23.00 18.50 3.76
C SER A 6 23.64 17.13 3.51
N ARG A 7 24.59 17.00 2.56
CA ARG A 7 25.15 15.70 2.17
C ARG A 7 25.82 14.92 3.31
N GLY A 8 26.43 15.62 4.28
CA GLY A 8 26.97 14.99 5.49
C GLY A 8 25.98 14.89 6.65
N LEU A 9 24.98 15.79 6.69
CA LEU A 9 23.99 15.85 7.76
C LEU A 9 22.81 14.88 7.56
N GLY A 10 22.57 14.40 6.35
CA GLY A 10 21.46 13.51 6.05
C GLY A 10 21.46 12.20 6.86
N ASP A 11 22.62 11.63 7.15
CA ASP A 11 22.75 10.47 8.03
C ASP A 11 22.41 10.83 9.49
N VAL A 12 22.85 11.98 9.96
CA VAL A 12 22.61 12.47 11.32
C VAL A 12 21.12 12.68 11.56
N TYR A 13 20.43 13.41 10.67
CA TYR A 13 18.98 13.67 10.84
C TYR A 13 18.13 12.40 10.79
N LYS A 14 18.48 11.44 9.93
CA LYS A 14 17.74 10.17 9.86
C LYS A 14 17.90 9.37 11.16
N ARG A 15 19.09 9.36 11.73
CA ARG A 15 19.32 8.69 13.03
C ARG A 15 18.65 9.43 14.18
N GLN A 16 18.64 10.77 14.14
CA GLN A 16 17.91 11.56 15.15
C GLN A 16 16.40 11.28 15.08
N GLY A 17 15.80 11.27 13.88
CA GLY A 17 14.40 10.92 13.71
C GLY A 17 14.08 9.50 14.20
N CYS A 18 14.98 8.56 13.95
CA CYS A 18 14.86 7.20 14.47
C CYS A 18 14.92 7.17 16.01
N ALA A 19 15.88 7.88 16.61
CA ALA A 19 16.03 7.92 18.08
C ALA A 19 14.83 8.57 18.77
N ILE A 20 14.24 9.61 18.18
CA ILE A 20 12.99 10.19 18.68
C ILE A 20 11.85 9.18 18.61
N GLY A 21 11.75 8.45 17.50
CA GLY A 21 10.75 7.40 17.35
C GLY A 21 10.93 6.24 18.34
N GLU A 22 12.17 5.86 18.65
CA GLU A 22 12.46 4.84 19.66
C GLU A 22 12.03 5.29 21.06
N GLU A 23 12.25 6.54 21.43
CA GLU A 23 11.79 7.08 22.71
C GLU A 23 10.28 6.96 22.85
N TRP A 24 9.52 7.29 21.82
CA TRP A 24 8.06 7.14 21.85
C TRP A 24 7.64 5.67 21.89
N MET A 25 8.31 4.81 21.11
CA MET A 25 8.06 3.35 21.13
C MET A 25 8.32 2.76 22.54
N GLU A 26 9.40 3.18 23.22
CA GLU A 26 9.72 2.73 24.57
C GLU A 26 8.70 3.23 25.61
N ASN A 27 8.03 4.36 25.34
CA ASN A 27 6.91 4.85 26.13
C ASN A 27 5.57 4.14 25.84
N GLY A 28 5.57 3.12 24.95
CA GLY A 28 4.40 2.33 24.63
C GLY A 28 3.55 2.89 23.48
N GLU A 29 4.07 3.87 22.73
CA GLU A 29 3.37 4.47 21.62
C GLU A 29 3.64 3.72 20.31
N ASP A 30 2.71 3.83 19.34
CA ASP A 30 2.89 3.34 17.97
C ASP A 30 3.40 4.48 17.08
N VAL A 31 4.57 4.29 16.48
CA VAL A 31 5.31 5.33 15.76
C VAL A 31 5.48 4.94 14.29
N LEU A 32 5.27 5.89 13.39
CA LEU A 32 5.60 5.77 11.97
C LEU A 32 6.74 6.75 11.63
N VAL A 33 7.85 6.23 11.11
CA VAL A 33 8.95 7.04 10.59
C VAL A 33 9.10 6.86 9.08
N ILE A 34 9.19 7.96 8.34
CA ILE A 34 9.37 7.97 6.89
C ILE A 34 10.76 8.50 6.58
N TYR A 35 11.57 7.71 5.85
CA TYR A 35 12.90 8.12 5.39
C TYR A 35 12.86 8.51 3.91
N ASP A 36 12.69 9.78 3.62
CA ASP A 36 12.68 10.33 2.27
C ASP A 36 14.00 11.08 1.99
N ASP A 37 14.98 10.44 1.28
CA ASP A 37 14.98 9.04 0.86
C ASP A 37 16.33 8.37 1.21
N LEU A 38 16.39 7.06 1.12
CA LEU A 38 17.62 6.31 1.38
C LEU A 38 18.53 6.18 0.15
N SER A 39 18.03 6.43 -1.06
CA SER A 39 18.86 6.48 -2.28
C SER A 39 19.83 7.66 -2.21
N LYS A 40 19.34 8.84 -1.87
CA LYS A 40 20.20 10.04 -1.64
C LYS A 40 21.14 9.86 -0.45
N HIS A 41 20.69 9.15 0.59
CA HIS A 41 21.52 8.78 1.73
C HIS A 41 22.72 7.90 1.30
N ALA A 42 22.48 6.87 0.49
CA ALA A 42 23.55 6.03 -0.06
C ALA A 42 24.49 6.82 -0.96
N MET A 43 23.97 7.69 -1.83
CA MET A 43 24.78 8.54 -2.72
C MET A 43 25.70 9.49 -1.92
N ALA A 44 25.18 10.12 -0.88
CA ALA A 44 25.98 10.98 0.00
C ALA A 44 27.09 10.18 0.69
N TYR A 45 26.78 8.98 1.19
CA TYR A 45 27.76 8.10 1.82
C TYR A 45 28.85 7.62 0.84
N ARG A 46 28.47 7.29 -0.40
CA ARG A 46 29.40 6.97 -1.48
C ARG A 46 30.36 8.13 -1.76
N THR A 47 29.82 9.33 -1.92
CA THR A 47 30.61 10.53 -2.17
C THR A 47 31.64 10.78 -1.06
N LEU A 48 31.20 10.72 0.19
CA LEU A 48 32.06 10.89 1.35
C LEU A 48 33.16 9.80 1.40
N SER A 49 32.80 8.55 1.16
CA SER A 49 33.74 7.44 1.16
C SER A 49 34.81 7.57 0.07
N LEU A 50 34.43 8.02 -1.12
CA LEU A 50 35.36 8.27 -2.22
C LEU A 50 36.31 9.45 -1.92
N LEU A 51 35.80 10.53 -1.31
CA LEU A 51 36.65 11.66 -0.85
C LEU A 51 37.68 11.22 0.21
N LEU A 52 37.28 10.29 1.07
CA LEU A 52 38.16 9.66 2.07
C LEU A 52 39.07 8.57 1.47
N LYS A 53 39.07 8.39 0.14
CA LYS A 53 39.87 7.41 -0.60
C LYS A 53 39.66 5.96 -0.13
N ARG A 54 38.44 5.63 0.36
CA ARG A 54 38.07 4.25 0.66
C ARG A 54 37.91 3.47 -0.64
N ALA A 55 38.30 2.21 -0.64
CA ALA A 55 38.19 1.35 -1.83
C ALA A 55 36.71 1.20 -2.27
N PRO A 56 36.39 1.51 -3.53
CA PRO A 56 35.02 1.34 -4.04
C PRO A 56 34.70 -0.13 -4.31
N GLY A 57 33.46 -0.52 -4.03
CA GLY A 57 32.88 -1.80 -4.38
C GLY A 57 31.90 -1.70 -5.57
N ARG A 58 30.84 -2.51 -5.57
CA ARG A 58 29.80 -2.52 -6.59
C ARG A 58 29.18 -1.14 -6.77
N GLU A 59 29.02 -0.68 -8.01
CA GLU A 59 28.48 0.65 -8.36
C GLU A 59 29.21 1.83 -7.65
N ALA A 60 30.49 1.63 -7.36
CA ALA A 60 31.34 2.56 -6.62
C ALA A 60 30.89 2.84 -5.17
N TYR A 61 29.96 2.09 -4.62
CA TYR A 61 29.61 2.16 -3.21
C TYR A 61 30.69 1.51 -2.35
N PRO A 62 30.91 2.02 -1.11
CA PRO A 62 31.80 1.33 -0.18
C PRO A 62 31.23 -0.01 0.27
N GLY A 63 32.08 -0.96 0.65
CA GLY A 63 31.67 -2.31 1.02
C GLY A 63 30.69 -2.40 2.20
N ASP A 64 30.61 -1.36 3.01
CA ASP A 64 29.73 -1.27 4.18
C ASP A 64 28.41 -0.50 3.93
N VAL A 65 28.05 -0.22 2.67
CA VAL A 65 26.79 0.49 2.35
C VAL A 65 25.55 -0.29 2.81
N PHE A 66 25.59 -1.62 2.79
CA PHE A 66 24.51 -2.44 3.36
C PHE A 66 24.31 -2.12 4.85
N TYR A 67 25.39 -2.05 5.61
CA TYR A 67 25.34 -1.74 7.02
C TYR A 67 24.85 -0.31 7.30
N LEU A 68 25.08 0.64 6.40
CA LEU A 68 24.54 2.00 6.50
C LEU A 68 23.02 2.00 6.67
N HIS A 69 22.31 1.20 5.87
CA HIS A 69 20.86 1.10 5.89
C HIS A 69 20.35 0.11 6.94
N SER A 70 20.99 -1.06 7.10
CA SER A 70 20.53 -2.07 8.05
C SER A 70 20.57 -1.57 9.48
N ARG A 71 21.65 -0.91 9.91
CA ARG A 71 21.75 -0.33 11.26
C ARG A 71 20.71 0.77 11.56
N LEU A 72 20.09 1.34 10.53
CA LEU A 72 18.99 2.30 10.68
C LEU A 72 17.63 1.59 10.70
N LEU A 73 17.41 0.66 9.77
CA LEU A 73 16.12 0.03 9.55
C LEU A 73 15.82 -1.09 10.57
N GLU A 74 16.84 -1.81 11.03
CA GLU A 74 16.68 -2.86 12.05
C GLU A 74 16.30 -2.33 13.45
N ARG A 75 16.29 -1.02 13.62
CA ARG A 75 15.77 -0.36 14.82
C ARG A 75 14.24 -0.31 14.85
N ALA A 76 13.59 -0.46 13.69
CA ALA A 76 12.14 -0.58 13.59
C ALA A 76 11.70 -1.95 14.13
N ALA A 77 10.82 -1.93 15.13
CA ALA A 77 10.41 -3.13 15.84
C ALA A 77 9.07 -2.91 16.56
N ARG A 78 8.45 -4.00 17.00
CA ARG A 78 7.39 -3.97 17.99
C ARG A 78 7.91 -4.59 19.31
N LEU A 79 7.78 -3.85 20.38
CA LEU A 79 8.12 -4.32 21.71
C LEU A 79 7.09 -5.32 22.23
N SER A 80 7.53 -6.24 23.06
CA SER A 80 6.62 -7.14 23.77
C SER A 80 5.78 -6.37 24.80
N ASP A 81 4.64 -6.92 25.18
CA ASP A 81 3.75 -6.30 26.18
C ASP A 81 4.47 -6.06 27.54
N LYS A 82 5.49 -6.89 27.85
CA LYS A 82 6.32 -6.69 29.04
C LYS A 82 7.18 -5.42 29.00
N LEU A 83 7.45 -4.91 27.80
CA LEU A 83 8.22 -3.69 27.54
C LEU A 83 7.32 -2.53 27.10
N GLY A 84 6.01 -2.59 27.35
CA GLY A 84 5.07 -1.54 27.02
C GLY A 84 4.30 -1.70 25.72
N GLY A 85 4.69 -2.69 24.86
CA GLY A 85 3.94 -3.03 23.63
C GLY A 85 4.01 -2.01 22.50
N GLY A 86 4.79 -0.94 22.63
CA GLY A 86 4.95 0.08 21.61
C GLY A 86 5.57 -0.42 20.32
N SER A 87 5.39 0.30 19.21
CA SER A 87 5.93 -0.09 17.90
C SER A 87 6.57 1.07 17.15
N LEU A 88 7.59 0.76 16.35
CA LEU A 88 8.22 1.67 15.40
C LEU A 88 8.17 1.04 14.01
N THR A 89 7.40 1.63 13.12
CA THR A 89 7.31 1.23 11.72
C THR A 89 8.12 2.18 10.86
N ALA A 90 9.06 1.66 10.08
CA ALA A 90 9.86 2.43 9.14
C ALA A 90 9.35 2.26 7.71
N LEU A 91 9.12 3.37 7.01
CA LEU A 91 8.85 3.42 5.57
C LEU A 91 10.02 4.11 4.85
N PRO A 92 11.04 3.36 4.42
CA PRO A 92 12.12 3.90 3.61
C PRO A 92 11.67 4.10 2.16
N ILE A 93 11.94 5.27 1.61
CA ILE A 93 11.72 5.57 0.20
C ILE A 93 13.01 5.31 -0.57
N ILE A 94 12.90 4.57 -1.66
CA ILE A 94 13.97 4.25 -2.59
C ILE A 94 13.58 4.71 -3.98
N GLU A 95 14.41 5.52 -4.60
CA GLU A 95 14.28 5.88 -6.02
C GLU A 95 14.87 4.77 -6.88
N THR A 96 14.11 4.30 -7.87
CA THR A 96 14.60 3.39 -8.91
C THR A 96 14.81 4.13 -10.22
N GLN A 97 15.81 3.75 -11.00
CA GLN A 97 15.99 4.25 -12.35
C GLN A 97 15.25 3.34 -13.33
N ALA A 98 14.31 3.90 -14.10
CA ALA A 98 13.50 3.17 -15.05
C ALA A 98 12.79 1.91 -14.48
N GLY A 99 12.43 1.94 -13.22
CA GLY A 99 11.76 0.82 -12.54
C GLY A 99 12.69 -0.37 -12.20
N ASP A 100 14.01 -0.22 -12.32
CA ASP A 100 14.96 -1.30 -12.01
C ASP A 100 15.10 -1.52 -10.50
N VAL A 101 14.38 -2.50 -9.99
CA VAL A 101 14.47 -2.96 -8.58
C VAL A 101 15.64 -3.91 -8.34
N SER A 102 16.33 -4.37 -9.40
CA SER A 102 17.49 -5.27 -9.30
C SER A 102 18.81 -4.53 -9.08
N ALA A 103 18.80 -3.20 -9.15
CA ALA A 103 19.95 -2.35 -8.83
C ALA A 103 20.44 -2.58 -7.38
N TYR A 104 21.69 -2.18 -7.11
CA TYR A 104 22.35 -2.55 -5.85
C TYR A 104 21.65 -2.01 -4.60
N ILE A 105 21.29 -0.73 -4.57
CA ILE A 105 20.64 -0.13 -3.38
C ILE A 105 19.20 -0.64 -3.18
N PRO A 106 18.32 -0.69 -4.20
CA PRO A 106 17.01 -1.30 -4.04
C PRO A 106 17.06 -2.73 -3.52
N THR A 107 17.91 -3.58 -4.08
CA THR A 107 18.07 -4.99 -3.67
C THR A 107 18.47 -5.10 -2.20
N ASN A 108 19.43 -4.26 -1.74
CA ASN A 108 19.85 -4.24 -0.35
C ASN A 108 18.70 -3.88 0.58
N VAL A 109 17.94 -2.83 0.28
CA VAL A 109 16.86 -2.37 1.14
C VAL A 109 15.69 -3.36 1.16
N ILE A 110 15.32 -3.96 0.02
CA ILE A 110 14.32 -5.03 -0.02
C ILE A 110 14.72 -6.22 0.88
N SER A 111 16.01 -6.56 0.94
CA SER A 111 16.49 -7.66 1.79
C SER A 111 16.45 -7.33 3.28
N ILE A 112 16.60 -6.08 3.66
CA ILE A 112 16.54 -5.62 5.06
C ILE A 112 15.09 -5.51 5.53
N THR A 113 14.18 -5.02 4.68
CA THR A 113 12.79 -4.73 5.03
C THR A 113 11.87 -5.95 4.93
N ASP A 114 10.67 -5.87 5.52
CA ASP A 114 9.65 -6.92 5.48
C ASP A 114 8.77 -6.89 4.23
N GLY A 115 9.25 -6.30 3.17
CA GLY A 115 8.58 -6.21 1.89
C GLY A 115 8.75 -4.86 1.24
N GLN A 116 8.01 -4.63 0.15
CA GLN A 116 8.05 -3.40 -0.62
C GLN A 116 6.67 -3.02 -1.14
N ILE A 117 6.43 -1.73 -1.23
CA ILE A 117 5.33 -1.12 -1.99
C ILE A 117 5.94 -0.63 -3.30
N TYR A 118 5.55 -1.23 -4.42
CA TYR A 118 6.10 -0.92 -5.74
C TYR A 118 5.19 0.05 -6.49
N LEU A 119 5.75 1.22 -6.84
CA LEU A 119 5.05 2.27 -7.60
C LEU A 119 5.51 2.26 -9.06
N GLU A 120 4.56 2.25 -9.99
CA GLU A 120 4.84 2.24 -11.42
C GLU A 120 4.47 3.55 -12.11
N THR A 121 5.40 4.11 -12.87
CA THR A 121 5.19 5.33 -13.64
C THR A 121 4.10 5.17 -14.71
N GLU A 122 4.02 4.00 -15.34
CA GLU A 122 3.00 3.70 -16.35
C GLU A 122 1.58 3.72 -15.75
N MET A 123 1.40 3.11 -14.58
CA MET A 123 0.12 3.17 -13.86
C MET A 123 -0.26 4.60 -13.48
N PHE A 124 0.72 5.38 -13.02
CA PHE A 124 0.50 6.79 -12.68
C PHE A 124 0.04 7.62 -13.88
N ASN A 125 0.72 7.45 -15.02
CA ASN A 125 0.40 8.14 -16.27
C ASN A 125 -0.95 7.69 -16.86
N ALA A 126 -1.34 6.43 -16.64
CA ALA A 126 -2.65 5.89 -16.99
C ALA A 126 -3.79 6.35 -16.05
N GLY A 127 -3.50 7.24 -15.09
CA GLY A 127 -4.50 7.77 -14.16
C GLY A 127 -4.85 6.85 -13.00
N PHE A 128 -4.17 5.73 -12.83
CA PHE A 128 -4.32 4.86 -11.67
C PHE A 128 -3.50 5.41 -10.50
N ARG A 129 -4.18 5.98 -9.51
CA ARG A 129 -3.55 6.63 -8.35
C ARG A 129 -4.23 6.20 -7.05
N PRO A 130 -3.44 5.76 -6.05
CA PRO A 130 -1.99 5.61 -6.05
C PRO A 130 -1.52 4.52 -7.04
N ALA A 131 -0.36 4.74 -7.67
CA ALA A 131 0.17 3.89 -8.73
C ALA A 131 0.85 2.62 -8.18
N ILE A 132 0.18 1.93 -7.26
CA ILE A 132 0.70 0.77 -6.56
C ILE A 132 0.47 -0.50 -7.38
N ASN A 133 1.56 -1.17 -7.76
CA ASN A 133 1.49 -2.48 -8.37
C ASN A 133 1.29 -3.56 -7.30
N ALA A 134 0.06 -4.04 -7.15
CA ALA A 134 -0.29 -5.08 -6.17
C ALA A 134 0.39 -6.44 -6.46
N GLY A 135 0.76 -6.72 -7.70
CA GLY A 135 1.45 -7.96 -8.09
C GLY A 135 2.90 -8.01 -7.62
N LEU A 136 3.62 -6.89 -7.76
CA LEU A 136 5.04 -6.76 -7.38
C LEU A 136 5.23 -6.32 -5.93
N SER A 137 4.21 -5.75 -5.31
CA SER A 137 4.25 -5.37 -3.91
C SER A 137 4.09 -6.60 -3.01
N VAL A 138 4.92 -6.66 -1.98
CA VAL A 138 4.95 -7.78 -1.02
C VAL A 138 4.99 -7.22 0.39
N SER A 139 4.24 -7.83 1.31
CA SER A 139 4.38 -7.60 2.74
C SER A 139 4.44 -8.94 3.48
N ARG A 140 5.52 -9.17 4.23
CA ARG A 140 5.69 -10.36 5.05
C ARG A 140 4.86 -10.29 6.35
N VAL A 141 4.60 -9.09 6.83
CA VAL A 141 3.91 -8.83 8.11
C VAL A 141 2.49 -8.30 7.96
N GLY A 142 2.15 -7.69 6.81
CA GLY A 142 0.86 -7.01 6.60
C GLY A 142 -0.37 -7.89 6.83
N GLY A 143 -0.29 -9.19 6.51
CA GLY A 143 -1.37 -10.11 6.75
C GLY A 143 -1.65 -10.35 8.26
N ALA A 144 -0.66 -10.20 9.12
CA ALA A 144 -0.84 -10.28 10.58
C ALA A 144 -1.41 -8.98 11.17
N ALA A 145 -1.12 -7.84 10.54
CA ALA A 145 -1.61 -6.53 10.96
C ALA A 145 -3.06 -6.26 10.54
N GLN A 146 -3.58 -6.96 9.52
CA GLN A 146 -4.95 -6.79 9.07
C GLN A 146 -5.97 -7.33 10.09
N ILE A 147 -7.06 -6.57 10.30
CA ILE A 147 -8.22 -7.09 11.02
C ILE A 147 -8.86 -8.25 10.25
N LYS A 148 -9.55 -9.15 10.96
CA LYS A 148 -10.09 -10.39 10.38
C LYS A 148 -11.02 -10.15 9.19
N ALA A 149 -11.86 -9.12 9.26
CA ALA A 149 -12.78 -8.74 8.17
C ALA A 149 -12.00 -8.36 6.91
N MET A 150 -11.00 -7.47 7.01
CA MET A 150 -10.17 -7.06 5.88
C MET A 150 -9.43 -8.25 5.27
N LYS A 151 -8.79 -9.07 6.09
CA LYS A 151 -8.04 -10.25 5.64
C LYS A 151 -8.90 -11.22 4.83
N LYS A 152 -10.15 -11.46 5.28
CA LYS A 152 -11.09 -12.35 4.60
C LYS A 152 -11.55 -11.80 3.24
N ILE A 153 -11.86 -10.51 3.19
CA ILE A 153 -12.44 -9.87 2.01
C ILE A 153 -11.39 -9.53 0.96
N ALA A 154 -10.23 -9.04 1.37
CA ALA A 154 -9.18 -8.62 0.45
C ALA A 154 -8.37 -9.79 -0.14
N ALA A 155 -8.49 -10.99 0.40
CA ALA A 155 -7.71 -12.15 -0.02
C ALA A 155 -7.76 -12.45 -1.54
N PRO A 156 -8.91 -12.40 -2.24
CA PRO A 156 -8.98 -12.70 -3.66
C PRO A 156 -8.44 -11.59 -4.57
N ILE A 157 -8.38 -10.34 -4.11
CA ILE A 157 -8.07 -9.15 -4.95
C ILE A 157 -6.77 -9.31 -5.73
N ARG A 158 -5.72 -9.78 -5.07
CA ARG A 158 -4.40 -9.92 -5.70
C ARG A 158 -4.45 -10.90 -6.88
N THR A 159 -5.14 -12.01 -6.70
CA THR A 159 -5.29 -13.04 -7.74
C THR A 159 -6.16 -12.53 -8.88
N GLU A 160 -7.28 -11.88 -8.58
CA GLU A 160 -8.19 -11.32 -9.58
C GLU A 160 -7.51 -10.21 -10.40
N LEU A 161 -6.74 -9.32 -9.77
CA LEU A 161 -5.96 -8.31 -10.49
C LEU A 161 -4.84 -8.89 -11.35
N ALA A 162 -4.19 -9.98 -10.92
CA ALA A 162 -3.20 -10.67 -11.72
C ALA A 162 -3.85 -11.30 -12.96
N GLN A 163 -4.96 -12.00 -12.79
CA GLN A 163 -5.74 -12.57 -13.91
C GLN A 163 -6.24 -11.48 -14.86
N TYR A 164 -6.75 -10.37 -14.34
CA TYR A 164 -7.16 -9.24 -15.16
C TYR A 164 -6.02 -8.73 -16.05
N ARG A 165 -4.81 -8.57 -15.52
CA ARG A 165 -3.65 -8.10 -16.30
C ARG A 165 -3.29 -9.03 -17.42
N GLU A 166 -3.29 -10.33 -17.16
CA GLU A 166 -3.01 -11.35 -18.18
C GLU A 166 -4.07 -11.32 -19.29
N LEU A 167 -5.35 -11.32 -18.92
CA LEU A 167 -6.47 -11.30 -19.85
C LEU A 167 -6.54 -9.99 -20.64
N ALA A 168 -6.28 -8.84 -19.98
CA ALA A 168 -6.25 -7.54 -20.67
C ALA A 168 -5.15 -7.45 -21.74
N ALA A 169 -3.99 -8.08 -21.49
CA ALA A 169 -2.94 -8.17 -22.50
C ALA A 169 -3.39 -9.02 -23.70
N PHE A 170 -4.08 -10.14 -23.50
CA PHE A 170 -4.64 -10.96 -24.57
C PHE A 170 -5.73 -10.24 -25.37
N ALA A 171 -6.62 -9.51 -24.68
CA ALA A 171 -7.72 -8.78 -25.32
C ALA A 171 -7.23 -7.73 -26.34
N GLN A 172 -6.04 -7.16 -26.13
CA GLN A 172 -5.43 -6.20 -27.07
C GLN A 172 -5.08 -6.83 -28.45
N PHE A 173 -4.94 -8.15 -28.52
CA PHE A 173 -4.61 -8.84 -29.78
C PHE A 173 -5.84 -9.25 -30.61
N GLY A 174 -7.05 -8.80 -30.23
CA GLY A 174 -8.26 -8.93 -31.08
C GLY A 174 -8.84 -10.33 -31.18
N SER A 175 -8.59 -11.23 -30.23
CA SER A 175 -9.26 -12.53 -30.15
C SER A 175 -10.71 -12.37 -29.69
N GLU A 176 -11.62 -13.17 -30.26
CA GLU A 176 -12.99 -13.30 -29.70
C GLU A 176 -12.88 -13.81 -28.27
N LEU A 177 -13.36 -13.02 -27.31
CA LEU A 177 -13.37 -13.39 -25.91
C LEU A 177 -14.63 -14.22 -25.61
N ASP A 178 -14.46 -15.31 -24.89
CA ASP A 178 -15.59 -16.04 -24.35
C ASP A 178 -16.29 -15.27 -23.21
N ALA A 179 -17.48 -15.69 -22.82
CA ALA A 179 -18.29 -15.01 -21.82
C ALA A 179 -17.60 -14.97 -20.43
N ASP A 180 -16.89 -16.03 -20.05
CA ASP A 180 -16.17 -16.12 -18.76
C ASP A 180 -14.99 -15.15 -18.73
N THR A 181 -14.22 -15.07 -19.81
CA THR A 181 -13.11 -14.13 -19.96
C THR A 181 -13.59 -12.67 -19.93
N SER A 182 -14.72 -12.38 -20.63
CA SER A 182 -15.33 -11.05 -20.63
C SER A 182 -15.81 -10.65 -19.24
N GLU A 183 -16.40 -11.56 -18.47
CA GLU A 183 -16.82 -11.31 -17.10
C GLU A 183 -15.62 -11.02 -16.19
N LYS A 184 -14.53 -11.79 -16.28
CA LYS A 184 -13.32 -11.58 -15.50
C LYS A 184 -12.65 -10.24 -15.82
N LEU A 185 -12.65 -9.82 -17.08
CA LEU A 185 -12.16 -8.50 -17.48
C LEU A 185 -13.03 -7.38 -16.87
N ALA A 186 -14.35 -7.49 -17.00
CA ALA A 186 -15.27 -6.52 -16.46
C ALA A 186 -15.17 -6.41 -14.93
N GLN A 187 -14.97 -7.54 -14.23
CA GLN A 187 -14.73 -7.57 -12.78
C GLN A 187 -13.40 -6.91 -12.43
N GLY A 188 -12.33 -7.22 -13.15
CA GLY A 188 -11.01 -6.66 -12.90
C GLY A 188 -10.92 -5.15 -13.13
N GLU A 189 -11.64 -4.63 -14.13
CA GLU A 189 -11.77 -3.17 -14.35
C GLU A 189 -12.41 -2.48 -13.16
N ARG A 190 -13.48 -3.04 -12.61
CA ARG A 190 -14.19 -2.51 -11.45
C ARG A 190 -13.34 -2.58 -10.19
N LEU A 191 -12.65 -3.69 -9.97
CA LEU A 191 -11.68 -3.81 -8.87
C LEU A 191 -10.56 -2.78 -8.99
N LYS A 192 -10.06 -2.55 -10.20
CA LYS A 192 -9.05 -1.52 -10.45
C LYS A 192 -9.60 -0.12 -10.13
N GLU A 193 -10.85 0.16 -10.49
CA GLU A 193 -11.44 1.48 -10.28
C GLU A 193 -11.62 1.80 -8.80
N ILE A 194 -12.15 0.87 -7.99
CA ILE A 194 -12.36 1.08 -6.56
C ILE A 194 -11.07 1.23 -5.75
N LEU A 195 -9.94 0.80 -6.29
CA LEU A 195 -8.64 0.95 -5.64
C LEU A 195 -8.00 2.32 -5.88
N LYS A 196 -8.58 3.15 -6.73
CA LYS A 196 -8.17 4.55 -6.87
C LYS A 196 -8.58 5.34 -5.63
N GLN A 197 -7.69 6.21 -5.19
CA GLN A 197 -7.92 7.04 -4.02
C GLN A 197 -7.40 8.46 -4.26
N PRO A 198 -8.20 9.50 -4.00
CA PRO A 198 -7.74 10.88 -4.08
C PRO A 198 -6.63 11.16 -3.06
N GLN A 199 -5.74 12.08 -3.42
CA GLN A 199 -4.67 12.52 -2.52
C GLN A 199 -5.26 13.24 -1.29
N TYR A 200 -4.67 13.01 -0.12
CA TYR A 200 -5.09 13.60 1.16
C TYR A 200 -6.51 13.22 1.63
N GLN A 201 -7.08 12.16 1.10
CA GLN A 201 -8.37 11.63 1.54
C GLN A 201 -8.23 10.21 2.09
N PRO A 202 -7.67 10.04 3.30
CA PRO A 202 -7.57 8.73 3.93
C PRO A 202 -8.96 8.17 4.25
N MET A 203 -9.16 6.89 4.00
CA MET A 203 -10.43 6.21 4.25
C MET A 203 -10.30 5.28 5.47
N PRO A 204 -11.22 5.36 6.44
CA PRO A 204 -11.27 4.43 7.57
C PRO A 204 -11.39 2.98 7.12
N VAL A 205 -10.75 2.06 7.85
CA VAL A 205 -10.69 0.63 7.49
C VAL A 205 -12.09 0.02 7.30
N ALA A 206 -13.06 0.37 8.14
CA ALA A 206 -14.42 -0.12 8.01
C ALA A 206 -15.07 0.29 6.67
N LYS A 207 -14.84 1.51 6.20
CA LYS A 207 -15.32 1.98 4.89
C LYS A 207 -14.62 1.29 3.74
N GLN A 208 -13.29 1.08 3.84
CA GLN A 208 -12.54 0.29 2.86
C GLN A 208 -13.14 -1.12 2.72
N ILE A 209 -13.47 -1.77 3.83
CA ILE A 209 -14.08 -3.10 3.86
C ILE A 209 -15.42 -3.12 3.12
N VAL A 210 -16.26 -2.12 3.34
CA VAL A 210 -17.56 -1.98 2.67
C VAL A 210 -17.41 -1.94 1.14
N ILE A 211 -16.51 -1.10 0.66
CA ILE A 211 -16.29 -0.91 -0.78
C ILE A 211 -15.68 -2.15 -1.41
N ILE A 212 -14.65 -2.71 -0.76
CA ILE A 212 -14.01 -3.94 -1.22
C ILE A 212 -14.99 -5.10 -1.23
N TYR A 213 -15.87 -5.20 -0.23
CA TYR A 213 -16.92 -6.20 -0.18
C TYR A 213 -17.85 -6.08 -1.40
N ALA A 214 -18.34 -4.87 -1.70
CA ALA A 214 -19.22 -4.66 -2.84
C ALA A 214 -18.56 -5.07 -4.16
N ALA A 215 -17.28 -4.80 -4.35
CA ALA A 215 -16.54 -5.16 -5.54
C ALA A 215 -16.25 -6.66 -5.64
N VAL A 216 -15.68 -7.27 -4.60
CA VAL A 216 -15.29 -8.69 -4.60
C VAL A 216 -16.51 -9.59 -4.72
N LYS A 217 -17.65 -9.19 -4.14
CA LYS A 217 -18.92 -9.92 -4.26
C LYS A 217 -19.68 -9.61 -5.56
N LYS A 218 -19.05 -8.93 -6.52
CA LYS A 218 -19.58 -8.63 -7.85
C LYS A 218 -20.85 -7.76 -7.85
N TYR A 219 -21.13 -7.01 -6.77
CA TYR A 219 -22.29 -6.12 -6.74
C TYR A 219 -22.14 -4.92 -7.68
N LEU A 220 -20.95 -4.65 -8.19
CA LEU A 220 -20.66 -3.54 -9.08
C LEU A 220 -20.78 -3.88 -10.58
N MET A 221 -21.16 -5.11 -10.94
CA MET A 221 -21.17 -5.57 -12.35
C MET A 221 -22.14 -4.78 -13.24
N ASP A 222 -23.23 -4.29 -12.67
CA ASP A 222 -24.25 -3.53 -13.40
C ASP A 222 -23.95 -2.02 -13.45
N ILE A 223 -22.90 -1.57 -12.75
CA ILE A 223 -22.50 -0.16 -12.70
C ILE A 223 -21.48 0.11 -13.81
N PRO A 224 -21.65 1.17 -14.63
CA PRO A 224 -20.63 1.60 -15.59
C PRO A 224 -19.30 1.91 -14.87
N VAL A 225 -18.17 1.59 -15.51
CA VAL A 225 -16.84 1.72 -14.88
C VAL A 225 -16.54 3.16 -14.48
N GLU A 226 -16.94 4.12 -15.32
CA GLU A 226 -16.80 5.57 -15.09
C GLU A 226 -17.63 6.09 -13.92
N GLU A 227 -18.65 5.37 -13.51
CA GLU A 227 -19.58 5.76 -12.44
C GLU A 227 -19.26 5.08 -11.09
N ILE A 228 -18.29 4.18 -11.05
CA ILE A 228 -17.97 3.39 -9.86
C ILE A 228 -17.58 4.25 -8.66
N LEU A 229 -16.78 5.29 -8.87
CA LEU A 229 -16.36 6.18 -7.79
C LEU A 229 -17.54 7.01 -7.25
N HIS A 230 -18.44 7.46 -8.12
CA HIS A 230 -19.66 8.15 -7.70
C HIS A 230 -20.61 7.23 -6.93
N PHE A 231 -20.76 5.98 -7.41
CA PHE A 231 -21.51 4.96 -6.68
C PHE A 231 -20.90 4.67 -5.30
N GLN A 232 -19.56 4.59 -5.22
CA GLN A 232 -18.84 4.42 -3.97
C GLN A 232 -19.18 5.54 -2.97
N ASP A 233 -19.13 6.78 -3.41
CA ASP A 233 -19.44 7.94 -2.56
C ASP A 233 -20.89 7.89 -2.07
N ALA A 234 -21.85 7.60 -2.97
CA ALA A 234 -23.26 7.44 -2.61
C ALA A 234 -23.49 6.29 -1.60
N LEU A 235 -22.82 5.14 -1.79
CA LEU A 235 -22.89 4.01 -0.86
C LEU A 235 -22.35 4.39 0.53
N LEU A 236 -21.21 5.08 0.58
CA LEU A 236 -20.63 5.51 1.85
C LEU A 236 -21.50 6.54 2.56
N GLU A 237 -22.11 7.48 1.83
CA GLU A 237 -23.05 8.46 2.38
C GLU A 237 -24.31 7.78 2.93
N LEU A 238 -24.87 6.82 2.18
CA LEU A 238 -26.01 6.02 2.66
C LEU A 238 -25.68 5.27 3.95
N ILE A 239 -24.50 4.66 4.02
CA ILE A 239 -24.07 3.94 5.22
C ILE A 239 -23.88 4.90 6.40
N ASP A 240 -23.24 6.03 6.20
CA ASP A 240 -23.05 7.01 7.28
C ASP A 240 -24.38 7.58 7.82
N THR A 241 -25.40 7.68 6.96
CA THR A 241 -26.67 8.31 7.33
C THR A 241 -27.73 7.33 7.80
N ARG A 242 -27.86 6.16 7.15
CA ARG A 242 -28.94 5.20 7.43
C ARG A 242 -28.47 3.91 8.11
N TYR A 243 -27.20 3.53 7.96
CA TYR A 243 -26.66 2.25 8.46
C TYR A 243 -25.33 2.43 9.24
N PRO A 244 -25.20 3.45 10.11
CA PRO A 244 -23.92 3.71 10.80
C PRO A 244 -23.46 2.54 11.68
N GLU A 245 -24.38 1.68 12.08
CA GLU A 245 -24.09 0.48 12.86
C GLU A 245 -23.20 -0.53 12.08
N ILE A 246 -23.21 -0.53 10.75
CA ILE A 246 -22.35 -1.44 9.95
C ILE A 246 -20.88 -1.11 10.21
N THR A 247 -20.47 0.14 9.98
CA THR A 247 -19.09 0.57 10.19
C THR A 247 -18.70 0.57 11.67
N GLY A 248 -19.63 0.90 12.56
CA GLY A 248 -19.45 0.81 14.01
C GLY A 248 -19.15 -0.61 14.47
N LYS A 249 -19.96 -1.58 14.05
CA LYS A 249 -19.79 -2.98 14.41
C LYS A 249 -18.50 -3.60 13.84
N ILE A 250 -18.16 -3.26 12.57
CA ILE A 250 -16.90 -3.69 11.96
C ILE A 250 -15.69 -3.14 12.74
N THR A 251 -15.76 -1.90 13.18
CA THR A 251 -14.68 -1.26 13.94
C THR A 251 -14.51 -1.90 15.32
N GLU A 252 -15.59 -2.19 16.00
CA GLU A 252 -15.60 -2.76 17.35
C GLU A 252 -15.21 -4.25 17.34
N THR A 253 -15.85 -5.05 16.48
CA THR A 253 -15.71 -6.52 16.50
C THR A 253 -14.60 -7.04 15.59
N GLN A 254 -14.12 -6.21 14.63
CA GLN A 254 -13.13 -6.54 13.61
C GLN A 254 -13.52 -7.69 12.67
N VAL A 255 -14.82 -8.06 12.66
CA VAL A 255 -15.38 -9.11 11.81
C VAL A 255 -16.67 -8.61 11.15
N ILE A 256 -17.09 -9.29 10.07
CA ILE A 256 -18.42 -9.17 9.51
C ILE A 256 -19.16 -10.44 9.89
N ASP A 257 -20.15 -10.33 10.76
CA ASP A 257 -21.09 -11.42 11.08
C ASP A 257 -22.26 -11.42 10.09
N GLU A 258 -23.10 -12.46 10.16
CA GLU A 258 -24.22 -12.63 9.24
C GLU A 258 -25.22 -11.47 9.26
N GLU A 259 -25.49 -10.90 10.44
CA GLU A 259 -26.42 -9.77 10.59
C GLU A 259 -25.85 -8.52 9.88
N THR A 260 -24.57 -8.22 10.13
CA THR A 260 -23.87 -7.09 9.49
C THR A 260 -23.77 -7.29 7.98
N GLU A 261 -23.50 -8.52 7.53
CA GLU A 261 -23.44 -8.86 6.10
C GLU A 261 -24.80 -8.64 5.42
N GLN A 262 -25.90 -9.08 6.03
CA GLN A 262 -27.25 -8.85 5.49
C GLN A 262 -27.60 -7.36 5.39
N LYS A 263 -27.28 -6.57 6.42
CA LYS A 263 -27.48 -5.11 6.40
C LYS A 263 -26.63 -4.45 5.31
N LEU A 264 -25.38 -4.89 5.16
CA LEU A 264 -24.49 -4.38 4.13
C LEU A 264 -25.02 -4.68 2.72
N ILE A 265 -25.51 -5.90 2.49
CA ILE A 265 -26.16 -6.29 1.22
C ILE A 265 -27.39 -5.42 0.97
N ALA A 266 -28.22 -5.20 1.98
CA ALA A 266 -29.41 -4.34 1.87
C ALA A 266 -29.02 -2.90 1.49
N ALA A 267 -28.02 -2.33 2.15
CA ALA A 267 -27.53 -0.99 1.84
C ALA A 267 -27.00 -0.89 0.40
N ILE A 268 -26.20 -1.86 -0.06
CA ILE A 268 -25.71 -1.91 -1.44
C ILE A 268 -26.86 -1.96 -2.45
N GLN A 269 -27.86 -2.80 -2.19
CA GLN A 269 -29.04 -2.93 -3.09
C GLN A 269 -29.91 -1.66 -3.09
N GLU A 270 -30.05 -1.00 -1.96
CA GLU A 270 -30.74 0.29 -1.84
C GLU A 270 -30.04 1.35 -2.66
N THR A 271 -28.72 1.50 -2.47
CA THR A 271 -27.90 2.44 -3.26
C THR A 271 -28.03 2.15 -4.76
N LYS A 272 -27.97 0.87 -5.18
CA LYS A 272 -28.14 0.50 -6.59
C LYS A 272 -29.49 0.93 -7.15
N LYS A 273 -30.58 0.78 -6.42
CA LYS A 273 -31.91 1.19 -6.85
C LYS A 273 -32.02 2.70 -7.01
N GLU A 274 -31.47 3.46 -6.05
CA GLU A 274 -31.49 4.91 -6.12
C GLU A 274 -30.56 5.45 -7.24
N TYR A 275 -29.47 4.75 -7.53
CA TYR A 275 -28.46 5.15 -8.51
C TYR A 275 -28.83 4.79 -9.96
N LEU A 276 -29.53 3.66 -10.17
CA LEU A 276 -29.92 3.18 -11.50
C LEU A 276 -31.35 3.62 -11.91
N ALA A 277 -32.10 4.31 -11.01
CA ALA A 277 -33.42 4.87 -11.27
C ALA A 277 -33.33 6.21 -11.98
#